data_1fcfa36facd7fcc5bc742949040705da
#
_entry.id   1fcfa36facd7fcc5bc742949040705da
#
_cell.length_a   1.000
_cell.length_b   1.000
_cell.length_c   1.000
_cell.angle_alpha   90.00
_cell.angle_beta   90.00
_cell.angle_gamma   90.00
#
_symmetry.space_group_name_H-M   'P 1'
#
loop_
_entity.id
_entity.type
_entity.pdbx_description
1 polymer ?
#
loop_
_entity_poly.entity_id
_entity_poly.type
_entity_poly.pdbx_seq_one_letter_code
_entity_poly.pdbx_strand_id
1 'polypeptide(L)'
;MADIQDGATVLIGGFGTAGIPTELSDGLMEQGTRDLNVVNNNAGNGDMGLAALLKSGRVRKIICSFPRQADSCVFDDLYRRGQIELELVPQGNLAERLRAAGAGVGAYFTPTGFGTELAQHADGTPKETSDIKRNPY
;
A
#
# COMPACT_ATOMS: atom_id res chain seq x y z
N MET A 1 -7.76 7.71 17.55
CA MET A 1 -7.23 6.51 16.85
C MET A 1 -7.73 5.17 17.43
N ALA A 2 -8.49 5.18 18.52
CA ALA A 2 -8.95 3.96 19.21
C ALA A 2 -9.76 2.96 18.35
N ASP A 3 -10.23 3.40 17.19
CA ASP A 3 -11.05 2.59 16.26
C ASP A 3 -10.23 1.71 15.29
N ILE A 4 -8.91 1.91 15.23
CA ILE A 4 -8.03 1.14 14.33
C ILE A 4 -7.53 -0.07 15.11
N GLN A 5 -7.94 -1.26 14.67
CA GLN A 5 -7.58 -2.52 15.29
C GLN A 5 -6.43 -3.22 14.58
N ASP A 6 -5.84 -4.22 15.22
CA ASP A 6 -4.83 -5.08 14.61
C ASP A 6 -5.36 -5.71 13.31
N GLY A 7 -4.53 -5.77 12.28
CA GLY A 7 -4.89 -6.27 10.97
C GLY A 7 -5.69 -5.31 10.08
N ALA A 8 -6.02 -4.12 10.57
CA ALA A 8 -6.79 -3.14 9.82
C ALA A 8 -6.09 -2.72 8.51
N THR A 9 -6.90 -2.37 7.50
CA THR A 9 -6.42 -1.67 6.31
C THR A 9 -6.56 -0.17 6.50
N VAL A 10 -5.44 0.55 6.41
CA VAL A 10 -5.37 2.00 6.62
C VAL A 10 -4.94 2.68 5.33
N LEU A 11 -5.77 3.58 4.84
CA LEU A 11 -5.48 4.40 3.67
C LEU A 11 -4.85 5.71 4.13
N ILE A 12 -3.60 5.93 3.74
CA ILE A 12 -2.82 7.12 4.12
C ILE A 12 -2.63 7.98 2.88
N GLY A 13 -3.05 9.23 2.92
CA GLY A 13 -2.83 10.20 1.84
C GLY A 13 -1.37 10.59 1.73
N GLY A 14 -1.03 11.29 0.64
CA GLY A 14 0.29 11.86 0.41
C GLY A 14 0.98 11.35 -0.86
N PHE A 15 1.91 12.17 -1.32
CA PHE A 15 2.77 11.88 -2.48
C PHE A 15 4.21 12.30 -2.14
N GLY A 16 5.13 11.37 -2.15
CA GLY A 16 6.47 11.61 -1.62
C GLY A 16 6.40 11.86 -0.12
N THR A 17 6.90 13.00 0.31
CA THR A 17 6.77 13.51 1.68
C THR A 17 5.63 14.52 1.84
N ALA A 18 5.08 15.02 0.72
CA ALA A 18 4.04 16.02 0.74
C ALA A 18 2.67 15.41 1.11
N GLY A 19 1.98 16.02 2.06
CA GLY A 19 0.64 15.63 2.49
C GLY A 19 0.56 14.33 3.28
N ILE A 20 1.68 13.78 3.73
CA ILE A 20 1.70 12.66 4.67
C ILE A 20 1.24 13.18 6.05
N PRO A 21 0.21 12.58 6.66
CA PRO A 21 -0.27 12.97 7.99
C PRO A 21 0.65 12.38 9.08
N THR A 22 1.77 13.04 9.33
CA THR A 22 2.83 12.54 10.24
C THR A 22 2.28 12.33 11.65
N GLU A 23 1.52 13.27 12.18
CA GLU A 23 0.95 13.20 13.53
C GLU A 23 -0.02 12.02 13.70
N LEU A 24 -0.77 11.66 12.64
CA LEU A 24 -1.64 10.49 12.66
C LEU A 24 -0.82 9.19 12.59
N SER A 25 0.29 9.20 11.86
CA SER A 25 1.22 8.07 11.82
C SER A 25 1.87 7.84 13.19
N ASP A 26 2.26 8.91 13.87
CA ASP A 26 2.78 8.88 15.25
C ASP A 26 1.72 8.36 16.21
N GLY A 27 0.48 8.82 16.09
CA GLY A 27 -0.65 8.32 16.88
C GLY A 27 -0.92 6.83 16.69
N LEU A 28 -0.74 6.27 15.48
CA LEU A 28 -0.81 4.82 15.26
C LEU A 28 0.32 4.07 15.97
N MET A 29 1.52 4.64 15.98
CA MET A 29 2.66 4.06 16.70
C MET A 29 2.44 4.08 18.21
N GLU A 30 1.91 5.18 18.77
CA GLU A 30 1.58 5.29 20.20
C GLU A 30 0.47 4.34 20.62
N GLN A 31 -0.57 4.18 19.80
CA GLN A 31 -1.67 3.25 20.06
C GLN A 31 -1.19 1.80 20.15
N GLY A 32 -0.16 1.43 19.43
CA GLY A 32 0.41 0.10 19.48
C GLY A 32 -0.20 -0.92 18.53
N THR A 33 -1.11 -0.51 17.65
CA THR A 33 -1.76 -1.36 16.64
C THR A 33 -0.73 -2.05 15.73
N ARG A 34 -0.98 -3.31 15.36
CA ARG A 34 -0.05 -4.17 14.61
C ARG A 34 -0.72 -4.83 13.40
N ASP A 35 0.10 -5.50 12.59
CA ASP A 35 -0.31 -6.25 11.41
C ASP A 35 -1.09 -5.42 10.39
N LEU A 36 -0.83 -4.12 10.35
CA LEU A 36 -1.53 -3.20 9.47
C LEU A 36 -1.27 -3.50 7.98
N ASN A 37 -2.31 -3.37 7.18
CA ASN A 37 -2.19 -3.24 5.73
C ASN A 37 -2.26 -1.75 5.42
N VAL A 38 -1.22 -1.19 4.83
CA VAL A 38 -1.20 0.23 4.49
C VAL A 38 -1.35 0.42 3.01
N VAL A 39 -2.24 1.33 2.62
CA VAL A 39 -2.42 1.79 1.24
C VAL A 39 -1.94 3.22 1.12
N ASN A 40 -0.95 3.45 0.28
CA ASN A 40 -0.41 4.79 0.00
C ASN A 40 0.16 4.81 -1.42
N ASN A 41 0.43 5.98 -1.97
CA ASN A 41 1.10 6.08 -3.28
C ASN A 41 2.55 5.56 -3.24
N ASN A 42 3.22 5.67 -2.10
CA ASN A 42 4.62 5.24 -1.90
C ASN A 42 4.76 4.42 -0.61
N ALA A 43 5.99 4.04 -0.27
CA ALA A 43 6.31 3.28 0.95
C ALA A 43 7.12 4.10 1.98
N GLY A 44 6.93 5.40 1.99
CA GLY A 44 7.67 6.31 2.86
C GLY A 44 9.01 6.75 2.28
N ASN A 45 9.52 7.85 2.80
CA ASN A 45 10.80 8.45 2.42
C ASN A 45 11.47 9.00 3.68
N GLY A 46 12.78 8.80 3.82
CA GLY A 46 13.50 9.16 5.04
C GLY A 46 13.15 8.25 6.22
N ASP A 47 12.95 8.84 7.39
CA ASP A 47 12.75 8.16 8.67
C ASP A 47 11.53 8.66 9.48
N MET A 48 10.67 9.47 8.86
CA MET A 48 9.49 10.09 9.50
C MET A 48 8.17 9.58 8.90
N GLY A 49 7.07 9.85 9.56
CA GLY A 49 5.73 9.54 9.10
C GLY A 49 5.55 8.08 8.68
N LEU A 50 5.21 7.83 7.41
CA LEU A 50 5.03 6.47 6.91
C LEU A 50 6.30 5.62 7.02
N ALA A 51 7.49 6.18 6.78
CA ALA A 51 8.74 5.44 6.92
C ALA A 51 8.99 5.01 8.39
N ALA A 52 8.70 5.88 9.35
CA ALA A 52 8.77 5.56 10.78
C ALA A 52 7.76 4.45 11.15
N LEU A 53 6.55 4.52 10.63
CA LEU A 53 5.52 3.49 10.83
C LEU A 53 5.98 2.13 10.30
N LEU A 54 6.57 2.08 9.10
CA LEU A 54 7.17 0.85 8.55
C LEU A 54 8.30 0.33 9.43
N LYS A 55 9.21 1.21 9.82
CA LYS A 55 10.37 0.87 10.67
C LYS A 55 9.97 0.30 12.03
N SER A 56 8.81 0.71 12.55
CA SER A 56 8.29 0.19 13.82
C SER A 56 7.86 -1.28 13.77
N GLY A 57 7.84 -1.92 12.59
CA GLY A 57 7.43 -3.32 12.39
C GLY A 57 5.93 -3.56 12.58
N ARG A 58 5.11 -2.51 12.51
CA ARG A 58 3.66 -2.61 12.69
C ARG A 58 2.89 -2.83 11.40
N VAL A 59 3.55 -2.67 10.25
CA VAL A 59 2.96 -2.84 8.93
C VAL A 59 3.36 -4.19 8.37
N ARG A 60 2.37 -5.05 8.16
CA ARG A 60 2.57 -6.36 7.52
C ARG A 60 2.66 -6.23 6.02
N LYS A 61 1.81 -5.38 5.43
CA LYS A 61 1.69 -5.24 3.97
C LYS A 61 1.58 -3.78 3.56
N ILE A 62 2.32 -3.41 2.53
CA ILE A 62 2.17 -2.13 1.85
C ILE A 62 1.60 -2.35 0.44
N ILE A 63 0.55 -1.60 0.10
CA ILE A 63 -0.07 -1.56 -1.22
C ILE A 63 0.20 -0.18 -1.79
N CYS A 64 1.03 -0.09 -2.81
CA CYS A 64 1.45 1.20 -3.34
C CYS A 64 1.81 1.12 -4.83
N SER A 65 1.93 2.28 -5.46
CA SER A 65 2.29 2.38 -6.88
C SER A 65 3.77 2.64 -7.11
N PHE A 66 4.45 3.26 -6.15
CA PHE A 66 5.85 3.66 -6.27
C PHE A 66 6.58 3.49 -4.94
N PRO A 67 6.98 2.25 -4.58
CA PRO A 67 7.56 1.95 -3.27
C PRO A 67 8.90 2.64 -3.01
N ARG A 68 9.70 2.85 -4.05
CA ARG A 68 11.03 3.44 -3.93
C ARG A 68 11.05 4.89 -4.34
N GLN A 69 11.66 5.71 -3.51
CA GLN A 69 11.94 7.13 -3.73
C GLN A 69 13.42 7.41 -3.52
N ALA A 70 13.81 8.68 -3.49
CA ALA A 70 15.20 9.07 -3.33
C ALA A 70 15.85 8.53 -2.04
N ASP A 71 15.06 8.44 -0.96
CA ASP A 71 15.49 7.91 0.33
C ASP A 71 14.47 6.89 0.87
N SER A 72 14.46 5.71 0.28
CA SER A 72 13.55 4.60 0.66
C SER A 72 14.27 3.48 1.42
N CYS A 73 15.35 3.81 2.14
CA CYS A 73 16.19 2.84 2.84
C CYS A 73 15.41 1.93 3.78
N VAL A 74 14.42 2.47 4.51
CA VAL A 74 13.60 1.70 5.44
C VAL A 74 12.80 0.62 4.71
N PHE A 75 12.07 0.99 3.66
CA PHE A 75 11.30 0.03 2.87
C PHE A 75 12.20 -1.02 2.23
N ASP A 76 13.30 -0.59 1.58
CA ASP A 76 14.23 -1.50 0.89
C ASP A 76 14.82 -2.56 1.83
N ASP A 77 15.19 -2.17 3.04
CA ASP A 77 15.73 -3.08 4.04
C ASP A 77 14.69 -4.11 4.50
N LEU A 78 13.49 -3.66 4.85
CA LEU A 78 12.38 -4.52 5.26
C LEU A 78 11.98 -5.49 4.14
N TYR A 79 11.89 -5.01 2.90
CA TYR A 79 11.51 -5.84 1.76
C TYR A 79 12.55 -6.91 1.46
N ARG A 80 13.85 -6.57 1.46
CA ARG A 80 14.94 -7.53 1.25
C ARG A 80 15.02 -8.61 2.33
N ARG A 81 14.62 -8.27 3.56
CA ARG A 81 14.56 -9.23 4.67
C ARG A 81 13.27 -10.04 4.71
N GLY A 82 12.34 -9.82 3.79
CA GLY A 82 11.03 -10.48 3.80
C GLY A 82 10.14 -10.11 4.98
N GLN A 83 10.37 -8.94 5.58
CA GLN A 83 9.65 -8.46 6.76
C GLN A 83 8.43 -7.60 6.42
N ILE A 84 8.21 -7.30 5.15
CA ILE A 84 7.03 -6.60 4.65
C ILE A 84 6.58 -7.20 3.32
N GLU A 85 5.28 -7.39 3.18
CA GLU A 85 4.68 -7.75 1.91
C GLU A 85 4.47 -6.52 1.03
N LEU A 86 4.76 -6.63 -0.27
CA LEU A 86 4.48 -5.59 -1.26
C LEU A 86 3.40 -6.05 -2.22
N GLU A 87 2.36 -5.22 -2.38
CA GLU A 87 1.47 -5.29 -3.52
C GLU A 87 1.69 -4.05 -4.39
N LEU A 88 2.36 -4.24 -5.52
CA LEU A 88 2.60 -3.16 -6.47
C LEU A 88 1.38 -2.99 -7.38
N VAL A 89 0.80 -1.79 -7.36
CA VAL A 89 -0.40 -1.45 -8.13
C VAL A 89 -0.14 -0.17 -8.90
N PRO A 90 -0.30 -0.15 -10.24
CA PRO A 90 -0.18 1.10 -11.00
C PRO A 90 -1.04 2.21 -10.40
N GLN A 91 -0.52 3.44 -10.36
CA GLN A 91 -1.19 4.56 -9.66
C GLN A 91 -2.63 4.78 -10.12
N GLY A 92 -2.89 4.74 -11.43
CA GLY A 92 -4.24 4.87 -11.96
C GLY A 92 -5.17 3.75 -11.46
N ASN A 93 -4.65 2.51 -11.37
CA ASN A 93 -5.41 1.38 -10.84
C ASN A 93 -5.65 1.54 -9.33
N LEU A 94 -4.67 2.04 -8.58
CA LEU A 94 -4.84 2.29 -7.15
C LEU A 94 -5.95 3.33 -6.90
N ALA A 95 -5.90 4.45 -7.61
CA ALA A 95 -6.93 5.49 -7.53
C ALA A 95 -8.32 4.96 -7.92
N GLU A 96 -8.41 4.18 -9.00
CA GLU A 96 -9.67 3.61 -9.45
C GLU A 96 -10.21 2.55 -8.49
N ARG A 97 -9.36 1.75 -7.84
CA ARG A 97 -9.78 0.84 -6.77
C ARG A 97 -10.47 1.59 -5.64
N LEU A 98 -9.89 2.71 -5.19
CA LEU A 98 -10.47 3.55 -4.12
C LEU A 98 -11.81 4.14 -4.56
N ARG A 99 -11.88 4.67 -5.78
CA ARG A 99 -13.12 5.22 -6.35
C ARG A 99 -14.20 4.14 -6.47
N ALA A 100 -13.86 2.98 -7.02
CA ALA A 100 -14.79 1.87 -7.21
C ALA A 100 -15.34 1.37 -5.86
N ALA A 101 -14.48 1.24 -4.84
CA ALA A 101 -14.90 0.85 -3.51
C ALA A 101 -15.91 1.83 -2.92
N GLY A 102 -15.61 3.14 -2.97
CA GLY A 102 -16.50 4.18 -2.46
C GLY A 102 -17.83 4.28 -3.22
N ALA A 103 -17.86 3.86 -4.49
CA ALA A 103 -19.05 3.85 -5.32
C ALA A 103 -19.81 2.51 -5.32
N GLY A 104 -19.34 1.51 -4.57
CA GLY A 104 -19.93 0.16 -4.57
C GLY A 104 -19.75 -0.61 -5.87
N VAL A 105 -18.75 -0.23 -6.70
CA VAL A 105 -18.42 -0.90 -7.97
C VAL A 105 -17.49 -2.05 -7.70
N GLY A 106 -17.92 -3.28 -7.95
CA GLY A 106 -17.18 -4.50 -7.62
C GLY A 106 -15.98 -4.80 -8.53
N ALA A 107 -16.00 -4.32 -9.77
CA ALA A 107 -14.92 -4.51 -10.73
C ALA A 107 -14.94 -3.44 -11.83
N TYR A 108 -13.80 -3.22 -12.47
CA TYR A 108 -13.66 -2.31 -13.61
C TYR A 108 -12.59 -2.83 -14.58
N PHE A 109 -12.65 -2.41 -15.83
CA PHE A 109 -11.64 -2.71 -16.84
C PHE A 109 -10.72 -1.51 -17.03
N THR A 110 -9.43 -1.79 -17.19
CA THR A 110 -8.42 -0.75 -17.42
C THR A 110 -7.31 -1.30 -18.31
N PRO A 111 -6.77 -0.50 -19.24
CA PRO A 111 -5.60 -0.87 -20.01
C PRO A 111 -4.30 -0.70 -19.22
N THR A 112 -4.35 -0.09 -18.04
CA THR A 112 -3.16 0.23 -17.24
C THR A 112 -2.52 -1.06 -16.72
N GLY A 113 -1.25 -1.26 -17.07
CA GLY A 113 -0.50 -2.46 -16.72
C GLY A 113 -0.66 -3.62 -17.71
N PHE A 114 -1.54 -3.52 -18.70
CA PHE A 114 -1.69 -4.55 -19.74
C PHE A 114 -0.36 -4.79 -20.47
N GLY A 115 0.00 -6.04 -20.67
CA GLY A 115 1.26 -6.42 -21.33
C GLY A 115 2.52 -6.30 -20.45
N THR A 116 2.38 -5.98 -19.17
CA THR A 116 3.47 -5.98 -18.20
C THR A 116 3.39 -7.18 -17.25
N GLU A 117 4.47 -7.44 -16.51
CA GLU A 117 4.49 -8.49 -15.46
C GLU A 117 3.39 -8.30 -14.39
N LEU A 118 2.91 -7.07 -14.17
CA LEU A 118 1.83 -6.80 -13.23
C LEU A 118 0.48 -7.40 -13.67
N ALA A 119 0.32 -7.65 -14.98
CA ALA A 119 -0.87 -8.31 -15.55
C ALA A 119 -0.72 -9.83 -15.64
N GLN A 120 0.32 -10.42 -15.07
CA GLN A 120 0.62 -11.84 -15.13
C GLN A 120 0.75 -12.43 -13.72
N HIS A 121 0.49 -13.72 -13.61
CA HIS A 121 0.87 -14.53 -12.45
C HIS A 121 2.38 -14.80 -12.47
N ALA A 122 2.90 -15.33 -11.37
CA ALA A 122 4.32 -15.67 -11.25
C ALA A 122 4.79 -16.72 -12.29
N ASP A 123 3.88 -17.51 -12.84
CA ASP A 123 4.12 -18.49 -13.89
C ASP A 123 4.03 -17.91 -15.33
N GLY A 124 3.81 -16.59 -15.46
CA GLY A 124 3.69 -15.90 -16.73
C GLY A 124 2.30 -15.97 -17.39
N THR A 125 1.33 -16.68 -16.78
CA THR A 125 -0.03 -16.70 -17.30
C THR A 125 -0.73 -15.35 -17.08
N PRO A 126 -1.57 -14.86 -18.02
CA PRO A 126 -2.34 -13.64 -17.82
C PRO A 126 -3.26 -13.77 -16.61
N LYS A 127 -3.35 -12.72 -15.80
CA LYS A 127 -4.37 -12.62 -14.76
C LYS A 127 -5.73 -12.46 -15.42
N GLU A 128 -6.65 -13.37 -15.10
CA GLU A 128 -8.02 -13.25 -15.54
C GLU A 128 -8.79 -12.20 -14.74
N THR A 129 -9.92 -11.76 -15.26
CA THR A 129 -10.81 -10.81 -14.55
C THR A 129 -11.32 -11.36 -13.22
N SER A 130 -11.37 -12.69 -13.05
CA SER A 130 -11.70 -13.36 -11.79
C SER A 130 -10.63 -13.21 -10.71
N ASP A 131 -9.38 -12.96 -11.12
CA ASP A 131 -8.24 -12.71 -10.22
C ASP A 131 -8.15 -11.24 -9.76
N ILE A 132 -9.01 -10.38 -10.29
CA ILE A 132 -9.29 -9.07 -9.70
C ILE A 132 -9.98 -9.38 -8.37
N LYS A 133 -9.17 -9.56 -7.34
CA LYS A 133 -9.65 -9.76 -5.97
C LYS A 133 -10.70 -8.71 -5.71
N ARG A 134 -11.87 -9.15 -5.20
CA ARG A 134 -12.88 -8.22 -4.69
C ARG A 134 -12.15 -7.16 -3.89
N ASN A 135 -12.38 -5.92 -4.28
CA ASN A 135 -11.71 -4.77 -3.69
C ASN A 135 -11.80 -4.88 -2.17
N PRO A 136 -10.68 -5.04 -1.45
CA PRO A 136 -10.71 -5.22 0.01
C PRO A 136 -10.93 -3.91 0.78
N TYR A 137 -11.18 -2.79 0.08
CA TYR A 137 -11.35 -1.46 0.65
C TYR A 137 -12.82 -1.06 0.75
#